data_fdcc387ec4019641b6cf956d1d7a1658
#
_entry.id   fdcc387ec4019641b6cf956d1d7a1658
#
_cell.length_a   1.000
_cell.length_b   1.000
_cell.length_c   1.000
_cell.angle_alpha   90.00
_cell.angle_beta   90.00
_cell.angle_gamma   90.00
#
_symmetry.space_group_name_H-M   'P 1'
#
loop_
_entity.id
_entity.type
_entity.pdbx_description
1 polymer ?
#
loop_
_entity_poly.entity_id
_entity_poly.type
_entity_poly.pdbx_seq_one_letter_code
_entity_poly.pdbx_strand_id
1 'polypeptide(L)'
;MQQKLSLKTASNSPSTYSGGITIKSSEELVAVRGAGKVVAAVHEAIKQALRPGLTTKDLDIIAEREIRKHGAIPTFKGYFGFPASICVSLNEEIVHGIPGNRVIRAGDIIKLDVGATLDGYIGDAAVSLPVGETSRDAMDLIEATKFSLDEGIKAAMPGNRTGDIGAAVEAYAISRGYSVVREYVGHGVGRFLHEDPQIPNYGTPGMGHLLRPGMVIAIEPMLNIGKATTRVLDDQWTVVTADSSLSSHFEHTVIITEDGPEITTGVM
;
A
#
# COMPACT_ATOMS: atom_id res chain seq x y z
N MET A 1 -14.37 2.87 -16.31
CA MET A 1 -14.19 4.12 -17.08
C MET A 1 -12.98 4.81 -16.47
N GLN A 2 -11.79 4.56 -17.05
CA GLN A 2 -10.55 5.17 -16.58
C GLN A 2 -10.62 6.66 -16.86
N GLN A 3 -10.84 7.47 -15.84
CA GLN A 3 -10.67 8.90 -15.96
C GLN A 3 -9.18 9.23 -16.02
N LYS A 4 -8.73 9.61 -17.22
CA LYS A 4 -7.52 10.38 -17.38
C LYS A 4 -7.65 11.66 -16.54
N LEU A 5 -7.01 11.70 -15.37
CA LEU A 5 -6.80 12.93 -14.65
C LEU A 5 -5.90 13.83 -15.51
N SER A 6 -6.52 14.84 -16.11
CA SER A 6 -5.84 15.92 -16.83
C SER A 6 -4.98 16.71 -15.85
N LEU A 7 -3.68 16.59 -15.99
CA LEU A 7 -2.67 17.34 -15.25
C LEU A 7 -2.89 18.85 -15.42
N LYS A 8 -3.38 19.52 -14.38
CA LYS A 8 -3.22 20.97 -14.24
C LYS A 8 -2.00 21.24 -13.36
N THR A 9 -1.05 21.92 -13.96
CA THR A 9 0.26 22.30 -13.46
C THR A 9 0.21 23.06 -12.13
N ALA A 10 0.83 22.48 -11.08
CA ALA A 10 1.32 23.22 -9.94
C ALA A 10 2.85 23.11 -9.94
N SER A 11 3.52 24.23 -9.93
CA SER A 11 4.96 24.43 -9.92
C SER A 11 5.62 23.76 -8.69
N ASN A 12 6.61 22.94 -8.89
CA ASN A 12 7.47 22.14 -8.03
C ASN A 12 7.17 20.62 -7.97
N SER A 13 6.67 20.02 -9.04
CA SER A 13 6.74 18.58 -9.19
C SER A 13 8.11 18.17 -9.70
N PRO A 14 8.74 17.11 -9.12
CA PRO A 14 9.91 16.48 -9.73
C PRO A 14 9.55 16.05 -11.15
N SER A 15 10.54 15.97 -12.02
CA SER A 15 10.42 15.56 -13.42
C SER A 15 9.35 14.46 -13.60
N THR A 16 8.41 14.69 -14.50
CA THR A 16 7.36 13.71 -14.79
C THR A 16 7.96 12.37 -15.18
N TYR A 17 7.47 11.29 -14.56
CA TYR A 17 7.81 9.92 -14.96
C TYR A 17 7.50 9.72 -16.46
N SER A 18 8.50 9.33 -17.22
CA SER A 18 8.39 9.20 -18.69
C SER A 18 7.81 7.85 -19.14
N GLY A 19 7.49 6.97 -18.19
CA GLY A 19 6.99 5.60 -18.45
C GLY A 19 8.13 4.58 -18.65
N GLY A 20 7.76 3.31 -18.55
CA GLY A 20 8.65 2.17 -18.74
C GLY A 20 9.15 1.55 -17.44
N ILE A 21 9.45 0.25 -17.50
CA ILE A 21 9.93 -0.51 -16.34
C ILE A 21 11.39 -0.16 -16.07
N THR A 22 11.68 0.26 -14.83
CA THR A 22 13.04 0.61 -14.39
C THR A 22 13.70 -0.55 -13.66
N ILE A 23 14.99 -0.78 -13.96
CA ILE A 23 15.86 -1.73 -13.24
C ILE A 23 16.83 -0.88 -12.42
N LYS A 24 16.77 -1.03 -11.11
CA LYS A 24 17.57 -0.25 -10.16
C LYS A 24 18.98 -0.84 -10.02
N SER A 25 20.00 0.02 -9.96
CA SER A 25 21.37 -0.38 -9.66
C SER A 25 21.51 -0.83 -8.19
N SER A 26 22.65 -1.44 -7.86
CA SER A 26 22.94 -1.86 -6.48
C SER A 26 22.88 -0.70 -5.48
N GLU A 27 23.39 0.47 -5.88
CA GLU A 27 23.38 1.69 -5.07
C GLU A 27 21.94 2.22 -4.89
N GLU A 28 21.14 2.20 -5.95
CA GLU A 28 19.73 2.60 -5.88
C GLU A 28 18.92 1.67 -4.99
N LEU A 29 19.19 0.36 -5.03
CA LEU A 29 18.55 -0.61 -4.15
C LEU A 29 18.91 -0.41 -2.67
N VAL A 30 20.11 0.09 -2.36
CA VAL A 30 20.48 0.49 -0.99
C VAL A 30 19.58 1.64 -0.50
N ALA A 31 19.33 2.64 -1.34
CA ALA A 31 18.44 3.76 -0.99
C ALA A 31 16.98 3.29 -0.82
N VAL A 32 16.48 2.39 -1.69
CA VAL A 32 15.15 1.78 -1.53
C VAL A 32 15.02 1.04 -0.19
N ARG A 33 16.02 0.24 0.18
CA ARG A 33 16.04 -0.44 1.49
C ARG A 33 16.05 0.56 2.65
N GLY A 34 16.76 1.68 2.48
CA GLY A 34 16.76 2.78 3.46
C GLY A 34 15.37 3.37 3.66
N ALA A 35 14.69 3.71 2.57
CA ALA A 35 13.32 4.23 2.59
C ALA A 35 12.33 3.22 3.19
N GLY A 36 12.45 1.93 2.82
CA GLY A 36 11.62 0.86 3.38
C GLY A 36 11.75 0.72 4.91
N LYS A 37 12.98 0.85 5.44
CA LYS A 37 13.21 0.84 6.90
C LYS A 37 12.54 2.02 7.61
N VAL A 38 12.48 3.18 6.97
CA VAL A 38 11.75 4.33 7.52
C VAL A 38 10.26 4.01 7.61
N VAL A 39 9.66 3.46 6.56
CA VAL A 39 8.24 3.05 6.55
C VAL A 39 7.95 2.05 7.67
N ALA A 40 8.78 1.02 7.82
CA ALA A 40 8.66 0.04 8.90
C ALA A 40 8.71 0.69 10.30
N ALA A 41 9.63 1.64 10.51
CA ALA A 41 9.74 2.39 11.78
C ALA A 41 8.50 3.25 12.05
N VAL A 42 7.90 3.85 11.02
CA VAL A 42 6.66 4.64 11.13
C VAL A 42 5.49 3.74 11.53
N HIS A 43 5.32 2.59 10.87
CA HIS A 43 4.28 1.63 11.24
C HIS A 43 4.42 1.18 12.70
N GLU A 44 5.63 0.89 13.15
CA GLU A 44 5.87 0.49 14.54
C GLU A 44 5.55 1.62 15.52
N ALA A 45 5.95 2.86 15.23
CA ALA A 45 5.64 4.03 16.06
C ALA A 45 4.13 4.27 16.18
N ILE A 46 3.38 4.14 15.06
CA ILE A 46 1.93 4.26 15.08
C ILE A 46 1.30 3.11 15.86
N LYS A 47 1.73 1.88 15.64
CA LYS A 47 1.22 0.68 16.33
C LYS A 47 1.37 0.80 17.85
N GLN A 48 2.50 1.29 18.33
CA GLN A 48 2.75 1.53 19.76
C GLN A 48 1.85 2.63 20.36
N ALA A 49 1.47 3.63 19.55
CA ALA A 49 0.60 4.72 19.98
C ALA A 49 -0.89 4.39 19.86
N LEU A 50 -1.26 3.46 18.97
CA LEU A 50 -2.64 3.18 18.58
C LEU A 50 -3.48 2.70 19.77
N ARG A 51 -4.58 3.44 20.05
CA ARG A 51 -5.58 3.10 21.05
C ARG A 51 -6.90 3.81 20.74
N PRO A 52 -8.02 3.32 21.23
CA PRO A 52 -9.29 4.04 21.17
C PRO A 52 -9.17 5.45 21.76
N GLY A 53 -9.89 6.40 21.17
CA GLY A 53 -9.94 7.81 21.60
C GLY A 53 -8.98 8.73 20.86
N LEU A 54 -7.95 8.22 20.17
CA LEU A 54 -7.17 9.01 19.22
C LEU A 54 -8.03 9.36 18.01
N THR A 55 -7.67 10.44 17.32
CA THR A 55 -8.18 10.77 15.99
C THR A 55 -7.26 10.23 14.91
N THR A 56 -7.77 10.06 13.68
CA THR A 56 -6.92 9.69 12.55
C THR A 56 -5.85 10.73 12.26
N LYS A 57 -6.10 12.02 12.58
CA LYS A 57 -5.12 13.10 12.52
C LYS A 57 -3.98 12.93 13.52
N ASP A 58 -4.23 12.41 14.71
CA ASP A 58 -3.17 12.16 15.69
C ASP A 58 -2.15 11.15 15.15
N LEU A 59 -2.60 10.15 14.39
CA LEU A 59 -1.72 9.17 13.75
C LEU A 59 -0.90 9.78 12.62
N ASP A 60 -1.48 10.68 11.83
CA ASP A 60 -0.76 11.43 10.79
C ASP A 60 0.38 12.29 11.40
N ILE A 61 0.11 12.96 12.53
CA ILE A 61 1.12 13.74 13.26
C ILE A 61 2.27 12.85 13.76
N ILE A 62 1.95 11.67 14.29
CA ILE A 62 2.95 10.70 14.75
C ILE A 62 3.79 10.23 13.56
N ALA A 63 3.13 9.88 12.45
CA ALA A 63 3.79 9.42 11.23
C ALA A 63 4.74 10.48 10.66
N GLU A 64 4.27 11.71 10.47
CA GLU A 64 5.10 12.79 9.91
C GLU A 64 6.32 13.06 10.79
N ARG A 65 6.14 13.08 12.11
CA ARG A 65 7.26 13.26 13.06
C ARG A 65 8.29 12.15 12.91
N GLU A 66 7.86 10.90 12.81
CA GLU A 66 8.77 9.75 12.72
C GLU A 66 9.48 9.72 11.36
N ILE A 67 8.77 9.98 10.23
CA ILE A 67 9.39 10.11 8.91
C ILE A 67 10.51 11.16 8.93
N ARG A 68 10.22 12.36 9.46
CA ARG A 68 11.20 13.47 9.51
C ARG A 68 12.36 13.19 10.45
N LYS A 69 12.14 12.49 11.55
CA LYS A 69 13.19 12.06 12.49
C LYS A 69 14.24 11.18 11.81
N HIS A 70 13.83 10.39 10.82
CA HIS A 70 14.74 9.58 10.00
C HIS A 70 15.36 10.33 8.81
N GLY A 71 15.17 11.66 8.71
CA GLY A 71 15.68 12.48 7.61
C GLY A 71 14.92 12.29 6.29
N ALA A 72 13.79 11.58 6.31
CA ALA A 72 12.96 11.33 5.14
C ALA A 72 11.86 12.39 4.97
N ILE A 73 11.19 12.34 3.82
CA ILE A 73 10.08 13.23 3.46
C ILE A 73 8.81 12.38 3.33
N PRO A 74 7.64 12.81 3.89
CA PRO A 74 6.36 12.15 3.63
C PRO A 74 6.03 12.21 2.14
N THR A 75 5.95 11.04 1.49
CA THR A 75 5.78 10.95 0.04
C THR A 75 4.40 11.41 -0.41
N PHE A 76 3.36 11.10 0.36
CA PHE A 76 1.98 11.40 -0.02
C PHE A 76 1.60 12.87 0.14
N LYS A 77 2.25 13.62 1.05
CA LYS A 77 1.91 15.00 1.34
C LYS A 77 2.16 15.92 0.14
N GLY A 78 1.09 16.40 -0.47
CA GLY A 78 1.12 17.23 -1.69
C GLY A 78 1.08 16.42 -2.99
N TYR A 79 1.15 15.07 -2.94
CA TYR A 79 1.04 14.23 -4.13
C TYR A 79 -0.37 14.36 -4.72
N PHE A 80 -0.48 14.89 -5.94
CA PHE A 80 -1.75 15.30 -6.58
C PHE A 80 -2.68 16.12 -5.67
N GLY A 81 -2.13 16.83 -4.67
CA GLY A 81 -2.89 17.64 -3.73
C GLY A 81 -3.37 16.89 -2.48
N PHE A 82 -2.94 15.65 -2.25
CA PHE A 82 -3.26 14.93 -1.02
C PHE A 82 -2.78 15.72 0.22
N PRO A 83 -3.63 15.96 1.23
CA PRO A 83 -3.34 16.97 2.26
C PRO A 83 -2.50 16.46 3.43
N ALA A 84 -2.29 15.14 3.56
CA ALA A 84 -1.71 14.51 4.74
C ALA A 84 -0.43 13.72 4.43
N SER A 85 0.28 13.28 5.46
CA SER A 85 1.55 12.56 5.36
C SER A 85 1.37 11.06 5.10
N ILE A 86 0.24 10.51 5.57
CA ILE A 86 -0.15 9.10 5.41
C ILE A 86 -1.63 9.01 5.04
N CYS A 87 -2.08 7.84 4.55
CA CYS A 87 -3.49 7.53 4.47
C CYS A 87 -3.93 6.75 5.72
N VAL A 88 -5.11 7.09 6.26
CA VAL A 88 -5.71 6.38 7.40
C VAL A 88 -7.15 6.05 7.04
N SER A 89 -7.42 4.78 6.76
CA SER A 89 -8.73 4.28 6.34
C SER A 89 -9.33 3.37 7.40
N LEU A 90 -10.61 3.56 7.74
CA LEU A 90 -11.30 2.82 8.80
C LEU A 90 -12.41 1.93 8.22
N ASN A 91 -12.53 0.72 8.69
CA ASN A 91 -13.66 -0.20 8.43
C ASN A 91 -13.94 -0.41 6.93
N GLU A 92 -15.03 0.19 6.42
CA GLU A 92 -15.45 0.16 5.02
C GLU A 92 -14.58 0.99 4.07
N GLU A 93 -13.76 1.90 4.60
CA GLU A 93 -12.78 2.63 3.80
C GLU A 93 -11.67 1.67 3.37
N ILE A 94 -11.43 1.54 2.08
CA ILE A 94 -10.44 0.61 1.52
C ILE A 94 -9.05 1.23 1.60
N VAL A 95 -8.86 2.37 0.89
CA VAL A 95 -7.61 3.11 0.76
C VAL A 95 -7.85 4.62 0.68
N HIS A 96 -6.78 5.39 0.76
CA HIS A 96 -6.72 6.85 0.56
C HIS A 96 -7.57 7.66 1.56
N GLY A 97 -7.92 7.11 2.72
CA GLY A 97 -8.63 7.85 3.76
C GLY A 97 -7.80 9.05 4.22
N ILE A 98 -8.40 10.25 4.19
CA ILE A 98 -7.74 11.48 4.64
C ILE A 98 -7.78 11.56 6.16
N PRO A 99 -6.63 11.62 6.87
CA PRO A 99 -6.58 11.85 8.31
C PRO A 99 -7.31 13.12 8.74
N GLY A 100 -8.18 12.99 9.74
CA GLY A 100 -9.03 14.09 10.20
C GLY A 100 -9.48 13.90 11.66
N ASN A 101 -10.61 14.52 12.00
CA ASN A 101 -11.16 14.50 13.36
C ASN A 101 -11.96 13.21 13.67
N ARG A 102 -11.99 12.21 12.78
CA ARG A 102 -12.66 10.92 13.04
C ARG A 102 -11.97 10.23 14.21
N VAL A 103 -12.74 9.96 15.25
CA VAL A 103 -12.26 9.30 16.49
C VAL A 103 -12.22 7.80 16.25
N ILE A 104 -11.09 7.19 16.53
CA ILE A 104 -10.84 5.75 16.47
C ILE A 104 -11.49 5.08 17.67
N ARG A 105 -12.23 3.99 17.46
CA ARG A 105 -13.00 3.27 18.48
C ARG A 105 -12.52 1.84 18.63
N ALA A 106 -12.75 1.26 19.80
CA ALA A 106 -12.58 -0.18 19.97
C ALA A 106 -13.54 -0.92 19.01
N GLY A 107 -13.05 -1.95 18.36
CA GLY A 107 -13.75 -2.71 17.32
C GLY A 107 -13.48 -2.26 15.90
N ASP A 108 -12.85 -1.10 15.69
CA ASP A 108 -12.45 -0.66 14.32
C ASP A 108 -11.34 -1.54 13.74
N ILE A 109 -11.35 -1.68 12.41
CA ILE A 109 -10.18 -2.05 11.60
C ILE A 109 -9.59 -0.75 11.07
N ILE A 110 -8.30 -0.53 11.28
CA ILE A 110 -7.59 0.63 10.74
C ILE A 110 -6.54 0.19 9.71
N LYS A 111 -6.56 0.80 8.54
CA LYS A 111 -5.54 0.67 7.49
C LYS A 111 -4.66 1.89 7.56
N LEU A 112 -3.37 1.65 7.68
CA LEU A 112 -2.31 2.65 7.75
C LEU A 112 -1.40 2.45 6.55
N ASP A 113 -1.45 3.39 5.63
CA ASP A 113 -0.67 3.36 4.41
C ASP A 113 0.34 4.51 4.44
N VAL A 114 1.63 4.17 4.29
CA VAL A 114 2.78 5.03 4.58
C VAL A 114 3.78 5.00 3.45
N GLY A 115 3.95 6.14 2.79
CA GLY A 115 5.03 6.37 1.86
C GLY A 115 6.11 7.30 2.43
N ALA A 116 7.38 6.91 2.35
CA ALA A 116 8.52 7.72 2.77
C ALA A 116 9.59 7.82 1.67
N THR A 117 10.04 9.05 1.41
CA THR A 117 11.14 9.31 0.46
C THR A 117 12.42 9.59 1.23
N LEU A 118 13.45 8.76 1.01
CA LEU A 118 14.79 8.92 1.56
C LEU A 118 15.82 8.85 0.42
N ASP A 119 16.75 9.78 0.37
CA ASP A 119 17.81 9.87 -0.66
C ASP A 119 17.25 9.81 -2.11
N GLY A 120 16.04 10.34 -2.31
CA GLY A 120 15.36 10.39 -3.60
C GLY A 120 14.72 9.08 -4.05
N TYR A 121 14.62 8.07 -3.16
CA TYR A 121 13.91 6.82 -3.39
C TYR A 121 12.79 6.62 -2.39
N ILE A 122 11.76 5.87 -2.80
CA ILE A 122 10.53 5.71 -2.06
C ILE A 122 10.43 4.27 -1.54
N GLY A 123 10.02 4.17 -0.28
CA GLY A 123 9.42 2.97 0.31
C GLY A 123 7.94 3.23 0.54
N ASP A 124 7.12 2.22 0.29
CA ASP A 124 5.67 2.25 0.37
C ASP A 124 5.15 0.97 0.99
N ALA A 125 4.27 1.09 1.97
CA ALA A 125 3.65 -0.07 2.59
C ALA A 125 2.38 0.28 3.36
N ALA A 126 1.47 -0.69 3.43
CA ALA A 126 0.26 -0.59 4.23
C ALA A 126 0.07 -1.78 5.17
N VAL A 127 -0.54 -1.51 6.32
CA VAL A 127 -0.93 -2.54 7.30
C VAL A 127 -2.34 -2.30 7.80
N SER A 128 -3.09 -3.39 8.01
CA SER A 128 -4.37 -3.36 8.71
C SER A 128 -4.18 -3.85 10.14
N LEU A 129 -4.72 -3.08 11.10
CA LEU A 129 -4.63 -3.40 12.52
C LEU A 129 -6.03 -3.40 13.16
N PRO A 130 -6.31 -4.34 14.08
CA PRO A 130 -7.48 -4.25 14.93
C PRO A 130 -7.26 -3.18 16.02
N VAL A 131 -8.31 -2.47 16.39
CA VAL A 131 -8.27 -1.49 17.48
C VAL A 131 -9.01 -2.06 18.70
N GLY A 132 -8.28 -2.45 19.73
CA GLY A 132 -8.87 -3.13 20.88
C GLY A 132 -9.48 -4.48 20.51
N GLU A 133 -10.56 -4.87 21.20
CA GLU A 133 -11.32 -6.08 20.87
C GLU A 133 -12.15 -5.85 19.62
N THR A 134 -11.94 -6.66 18.57
CA THR A 134 -12.67 -6.62 17.28
C THR A 134 -13.44 -7.92 17.06
N SER A 135 -14.37 -7.92 16.08
CA SER A 135 -15.12 -9.12 15.73
C SER A 135 -14.20 -10.19 15.14
N ARG A 136 -14.63 -11.45 15.22
CA ARG A 136 -13.93 -12.57 14.59
C ARG A 136 -13.81 -12.37 13.08
N ASP A 137 -14.89 -11.94 12.43
CA ASP A 137 -14.89 -11.69 10.97
C ASP A 137 -13.85 -10.62 10.57
N ALA A 138 -13.68 -9.58 11.41
CA ALA A 138 -12.66 -8.56 11.20
C ALA A 138 -11.25 -9.12 11.33
N MET A 139 -11.00 -9.96 12.34
CA MET A 139 -9.70 -10.62 12.52
C MET A 139 -9.38 -11.59 11.40
N ASP A 140 -10.36 -12.41 10.99
CA ASP A 140 -10.22 -13.38 9.90
C ASP A 140 -9.94 -12.66 8.55
N LEU A 141 -10.58 -11.50 8.31
CA LEU A 141 -10.32 -10.66 7.13
C LEU A 141 -8.90 -10.08 7.14
N ILE A 142 -8.45 -9.52 8.28
CA ILE A 142 -7.09 -8.98 8.44
C ILE A 142 -6.05 -10.08 8.15
N GLU A 143 -6.23 -11.23 8.77
CA GLU A 143 -5.33 -12.37 8.58
C GLU A 143 -5.32 -12.87 7.13
N ALA A 144 -6.48 -13.02 6.51
CA ALA A 144 -6.60 -13.46 5.13
C ALA A 144 -5.94 -12.47 4.16
N THR A 145 -6.07 -11.16 4.39
CA THR A 145 -5.45 -10.14 3.54
C THR A 145 -3.93 -10.20 3.66
N LYS A 146 -3.40 -10.34 4.87
CA LYS A 146 -1.98 -10.51 5.11
C LYS A 146 -1.42 -11.75 4.40
N PHE A 147 -2.08 -12.89 4.56
CA PHE A 147 -1.63 -14.12 3.89
C PHE A 147 -1.78 -14.07 2.37
N SER A 148 -2.76 -13.34 1.82
CA SER A 148 -2.86 -13.15 0.37
C SER A 148 -1.68 -12.32 -0.16
N LEU A 149 -1.20 -11.33 0.60
CA LEU A 149 0.04 -10.61 0.29
C LEU A 149 1.25 -11.56 0.33
N ASP A 150 1.38 -12.38 1.36
CA ASP A 150 2.48 -13.35 1.49
C ASP A 150 2.52 -14.32 0.29
N GLU A 151 1.37 -14.81 -0.20
CA GLU A 151 1.29 -15.65 -1.40
C GLU A 151 1.69 -14.88 -2.67
N GLY A 152 1.25 -13.62 -2.81
CA GLY A 152 1.67 -12.75 -3.90
C GLY A 152 3.18 -12.53 -3.91
N ILE A 153 3.78 -12.26 -2.74
CA ILE A 153 5.23 -12.09 -2.60
C ILE A 153 5.99 -13.38 -2.96
N LYS A 154 5.54 -14.54 -2.51
CA LYS A 154 6.15 -15.84 -2.90
C LYS A 154 6.14 -16.07 -4.41
N ALA A 155 5.11 -15.59 -5.10
CA ALA A 155 5.01 -15.67 -6.55
C ALA A 155 5.88 -14.64 -7.30
N ALA A 156 6.43 -13.64 -6.61
CA ALA A 156 7.24 -12.58 -7.19
C ALA A 156 8.70 -13.02 -7.48
N MET A 157 8.88 -14.24 -8.00
CA MET A 157 10.18 -14.80 -8.35
C MET A 157 10.72 -14.20 -9.66
N PRO A 158 12.05 -14.04 -9.81
CA PRO A 158 12.64 -13.69 -11.09
C PRO A 158 12.27 -14.73 -12.15
N GLY A 159 11.86 -14.27 -13.33
CA GLY A 159 11.37 -15.14 -14.41
C GLY A 159 9.86 -15.37 -14.40
N ASN A 160 9.16 -15.19 -13.27
CA ASN A 160 7.71 -15.13 -13.23
C ASN A 160 7.19 -13.81 -13.82
N ARG A 161 5.88 -13.64 -13.88
CA ARG A 161 5.22 -12.45 -14.42
C ARG A 161 4.26 -11.82 -13.42
N THR A 162 3.86 -10.58 -13.67
CA THR A 162 2.91 -9.86 -12.79
C THR A 162 1.58 -10.60 -12.63
N GLY A 163 1.15 -11.35 -13.65
CA GLY A 163 -0.04 -12.19 -13.58
C GLY A 163 0.08 -13.39 -12.64
N ASP A 164 1.30 -13.88 -12.37
CA ASP A 164 1.53 -14.95 -11.40
C ASP A 164 1.33 -14.43 -9.98
N ILE A 165 1.77 -13.18 -9.70
CA ILE A 165 1.50 -12.50 -8.43
C ILE A 165 0.00 -12.35 -8.20
N GLY A 166 -0.69 -11.74 -9.18
CA GLY A 166 -2.13 -11.49 -9.05
C GLY A 166 -2.95 -12.76 -8.93
N ALA A 167 -2.59 -13.82 -9.65
CA ALA A 167 -3.25 -15.12 -9.56
C ALA A 167 -3.09 -15.77 -8.17
N ALA A 168 -1.88 -15.66 -7.57
CA ALA A 168 -1.61 -16.19 -6.23
C ALA A 168 -2.42 -15.44 -5.16
N VAL A 169 -2.45 -14.10 -5.23
CA VAL A 169 -3.26 -13.26 -4.34
C VAL A 169 -4.74 -13.62 -4.45
N GLU A 170 -5.29 -13.64 -5.67
CA GLU A 170 -6.71 -13.90 -5.92
C GLU A 170 -7.13 -15.30 -5.50
N ALA A 171 -6.32 -16.32 -5.82
CA ALA A 171 -6.61 -17.70 -5.46
C ALA A 171 -6.72 -17.89 -3.94
N TYR A 172 -5.80 -17.28 -3.18
CA TYR A 172 -5.86 -17.33 -1.71
C TYR A 172 -7.10 -16.60 -1.18
N ALA A 173 -7.35 -15.36 -1.62
CA ALA A 173 -8.49 -14.56 -1.19
C ALA A 173 -9.83 -15.30 -1.41
N ILE A 174 -10.04 -15.84 -2.63
CA ILE A 174 -11.24 -16.59 -2.99
C ILE A 174 -11.39 -17.85 -2.14
N SER A 175 -10.29 -18.58 -1.89
CA SER A 175 -10.31 -19.80 -1.05
C SER A 175 -10.77 -19.52 0.39
N ARG A 176 -10.63 -18.26 0.83
CA ARG A 176 -11.06 -17.78 2.15
C ARG A 176 -12.44 -17.11 2.13
N GLY A 177 -13.08 -17.01 0.96
CA GLY A 177 -14.41 -16.44 0.77
C GLY A 177 -14.45 -14.92 0.64
N TYR A 178 -13.31 -14.25 0.38
CA TYR A 178 -13.22 -12.80 0.24
C TYR A 178 -13.19 -12.36 -1.21
N SER A 179 -13.67 -11.13 -1.46
CA SER A 179 -13.59 -10.46 -2.75
C SER A 179 -12.29 -9.64 -2.84
N VAL A 180 -11.66 -9.66 -4.03
CA VAL A 180 -10.46 -8.85 -4.33
C VAL A 180 -10.88 -7.58 -5.04
N VAL A 181 -10.43 -6.41 -4.55
CA VAL A 181 -10.61 -5.12 -5.23
C VAL A 181 -9.83 -5.12 -6.54
N ARG A 182 -10.46 -4.62 -7.63
CA ARG A 182 -9.89 -4.67 -8.98
C ARG A 182 -9.51 -3.32 -9.57
N GLU A 183 -10.11 -2.23 -9.05
CA GLU A 183 -9.90 -0.86 -9.55
C GLU A 183 -8.58 -0.25 -9.06
N TYR A 184 -8.03 -0.78 -7.97
CA TYR A 184 -6.76 -0.35 -7.37
C TYR A 184 -5.80 -1.53 -7.38
N VAL A 185 -4.56 -1.25 -7.78
CA VAL A 185 -3.56 -2.28 -8.06
C VAL A 185 -2.17 -1.79 -7.66
N GLY A 186 -1.29 -2.70 -7.31
CA GLY A 186 0.10 -2.43 -7.05
C GLY A 186 0.83 -1.89 -8.27
N HIS A 187 2.05 -1.44 -8.07
CA HIS A 187 2.80 -0.68 -9.05
C HIS A 187 4.33 -0.87 -8.91
N GLY A 188 5.08 -0.47 -9.92
CA GLY A 188 6.50 -0.22 -9.75
C GLY A 188 6.71 0.97 -8.81
N VAL A 189 7.80 0.97 -8.05
CA VAL A 189 8.16 2.07 -7.16
C VAL A 189 9.68 2.35 -7.26
N GLY A 190 10.07 3.60 -7.02
CA GLY A 190 11.48 3.97 -7.12
C GLY A 190 11.70 5.44 -6.80
N ARG A 191 12.05 6.23 -7.80
CA ARG A 191 12.13 7.70 -7.69
C ARG A 191 10.76 8.35 -7.71
N PHE A 192 9.77 7.65 -8.29
CA PHE A 192 8.37 8.06 -8.32
C PHE A 192 7.56 7.06 -7.50
N LEU A 193 6.48 7.55 -6.89
CA LEU A 193 5.58 6.72 -6.11
C LEU A 193 4.97 5.63 -6.99
N HIS A 194 4.43 6.01 -8.14
CA HIS A 194 3.85 5.07 -9.10
C HIS A 194 4.72 5.02 -10.36
N GLU A 195 5.43 3.91 -10.54
CA GLU A 195 6.17 3.55 -11.74
C GLU A 195 5.51 2.34 -12.43
N ASP A 196 5.93 2.03 -13.66
CA ASP A 196 5.59 0.77 -14.31
C ASP A 196 6.37 -0.42 -13.69
N PRO A 197 5.81 -1.63 -13.69
CA PRO A 197 4.51 -1.99 -14.25
C PRO A 197 3.39 -1.89 -13.21
N GLN A 198 2.12 -1.97 -13.65
CA GLN A 198 1.02 -2.28 -12.75
C GLN A 198 1.15 -3.72 -12.23
N ILE A 199 0.79 -3.94 -10.95
CA ILE A 199 0.80 -5.22 -10.26
C ILE A 199 -0.62 -5.54 -9.78
N PRO A 200 -1.50 -6.05 -10.63
CA PRO A 200 -2.86 -6.37 -10.22
C PRO A 200 -2.90 -7.47 -9.15
N ASN A 201 -3.88 -7.36 -8.25
CA ASN A 201 -4.16 -8.35 -7.19
C ASN A 201 -5.00 -9.55 -7.71
N TYR A 202 -5.12 -9.69 -9.01
CA TYR A 202 -5.82 -10.74 -9.74
C TYR A 202 -5.10 -10.97 -11.06
N GLY A 203 -5.30 -12.14 -11.66
CA GLY A 203 -4.64 -12.38 -12.93
C GLY A 203 -4.69 -13.81 -13.44
N THR A 204 -3.96 -14.02 -14.52
CA THR A 204 -3.77 -15.33 -15.13
C THR A 204 -2.29 -15.69 -15.07
N PRO A 205 -1.92 -16.87 -14.54
CA PRO A 205 -0.53 -17.32 -14.49
C PRO A 205 0.16 -17.24 -15.86
N GLY A 206 1.41 -16.81 -15.87
CA GLY A 206 2.23 -16.68 -17.08
C GLY A 206 1.91 -15.46 -17.94
N MET A 207 1.00 -14.57 -17.52
CA MET A 207 0.63 -13.35 -18.22
C MET A 207 1.25 -12.09 -17.59
N GLY A 208 1.25 -11.00 -18.34
CA GLY A 208 1.77 -9.70 -17.87
C GLY A 208 3.27 -9.53 -18.05
N HIS A 209 3.86 -8.59 -17.30
CA HIS A 209 5.26 -8.22 -17.40
C HIS A 209 6.17 -9.23 -16.72
N LEU A 210 7.30 -9.54 -17.39
CA LEU A 210 8.33 -10.42 -16.84
C LEU A 210 9.04 -9.74 -15.66
N LEU A 211 9.14 -10.43 -14.53
CA LEU A 211 9.87 -9.98 -13.37
C LEU A 211 11.36 -10.24 -13.53
N ARG A 212 12.16 -9.21 -13.35
CA ARG A 212 13.61 -9.24 -13.51
C ARG A 212 14.31 -8.72 -12.27
N PRO A 213 15.48 -9.27 -11.92
CA PRO A 213 16.29 -8.72 -10.85
C PRO A 213 16.53 -7.22 -11.01
N GLY A 214 16.48 -6.47 -9.90
CA GLY A 214 16.57 -5.01 -9.87
C GLY A 214 15.23 -4.28 -10.06
N MET A 215 14.13 -4.97 -10.38
CA MET A 215 12.79 -4.38 -10.29
C MET A 215 12.41 -4.16 -8.83
N VAL A 216 11.72 -3.06 -8.57
CA VAL A 216 11.12 -2.74 -7.25
C VAL A 216 9.64 -2.49 -7.48
N ILE A 217 8.81 -3.21 -6.75
CA ILE A 217 7.35 -3.21 -6.93
C ILE A 217 6.63 -3.13 -5.57
N ALA A 218 5.48 -2.48 -5.55
CA ALA A 218 4.49 -2.57 -4.49
C ALA A 218 3.51 -3.72 -4.81
N ILE A 219 3.27 -4.59 -3.85
CA ILE A 219 2.24 -5.65 -3.92
C ILE A 219 1.27 -5.33 -2.79
N GLU A 220 0.00 -5.05 -3.14
CA GLU A 220 -0.94 -4.38 -2.23
C GLU A 220 -2.37 -4.95 -2.31
N PRO A 221 -2.62 -6.19 -1.91
CA PRO A 221 -3.97 -6.74 -1.91
C PRO A 221 -4.92 -5.97 -0.98
N MET A 222 -6.11 -5.70 -1.51
CA MET A 222 -7.25 -5.16 -0.81
C MET A 222 -8.38 -6.17 -0.87
N LEU A 223 -8.80 -6.71 0.28
CA LEU A 223 -9.86 -7.70 0.38
C LEU A 223 -11.09 -7.13 1.09
N ASN A 224 -12.28 -7.49 0.59
CA ASN A 224 -13.56 -7.10 1.18
C ASN A 224 -14.32 -8.35 1.63
N ILE A 225 -15.05 -8.25 2.75
CA ILE A 225 -16.01 -9.29 3.18
C ILE A 225 -17.16 -9.41 2.17
N GLY A 226 -17.59 -8.27 1.63
CA GLY A 226 -18.67 -8.19 0.65
C GLY A 226 -18.20 -8.19 -0.80
N LYS A 227 -18.74 -7.27 -1.59
CA LYS A 227 -18.45 -7.17 -3.02
C LYS A 227 -17.12 -6.47 -3.29
N ALA A 228 -16.52 -6.78 -4.45
CA ALA A 228 -15.28 -6.14 -4.92
C ALA A 228 -15.47 -4.67 -5.37
N THR A 229 -16.72 -4.25 -5.64
CA THR A 229 -17.01 -2.91 -6.17
C THR A 229 -16.72 -1.80 -5.18
N THR A 230 -16.17 -0.70 -5.69
CA THR A 230 -15.72 0.45 -4.90
C THR A 230 -16.53 1.72 -5.20
N ARG A 231 -16.42 2.70 -4.34
CA ARG A 231 -16.96 4.05 -4.53
C ARG A 231 -16.00 5.08 -3.90
N VAL A 232 -15.75 6.17 -4.60
CA VAL A 232 -14.99 7.31 -4.07
C VAL A 232 -15.94 8.25 -3.35
N LEU A 233 -15.53 8.76 -2.18
CA LEU A 233 -16.31 9.73 -1.41
C LEU A 233 -16.20 11.15 -1.99
N ASP A 234 -16.99 12.08 -1.46
CA ASP A 234 -17.07 13.47 -1.93
C ASP A 234 -15.76 14.24 -1.74
N ASP A 235 -14.86 13.77 -0.85
CA ASP A 235 -13.50 14.31 -0.68
C ASP A 235 -12.56 14.02 -1.87
N GLN A 236 -13.04 13.24 -2.85
CA GLN A 236 -12.33 12.86 -4.08
C GLN A 236 -11.10 11.95 -3.85
N TRP A 237 -10.90 11.44 -2.62
CA TRP A 237 -9.78 10.59 -2.24
C TRP A 237 -10.22 9.27 -1.62
N THR A 238 -10.99 9.34 -0.55
CA THR A 238 -11.36 8.17 0.23
C THR A 238 -12.17 7.18 -0.59
N VAL A 239 -11.63 5.98 -0.75
CA VAL A 239 -12.26 4.86 -1.46
C VAL A 239 -12.92 3.95 -0.45
N VAL A 240 -14.20 3.64 -0.64
CA VAL A 240 -14.98 2.76 0.24
C VAL A 240 -15.56 1.58 -0.54
N THR A 241 -15.89 0.50 0.19
CA THR A 241 -16.71 -0.58 -0.37
C THR A 241 -18.08 -0.06 -0.74
N ALA A 242 -18.60 -0.43 -1.91
CA ALA A 242 -19.89 0.07 -2.38
C ALA A 242 -21.08 -0.44 -1.54
N ASP A 243 -20.91 -1.55 -0.81
CA ASP A 243 -21.91 -2.20 0.05
C ASP A 243 -21.68 -1.96 1.55
N SER A 244 -20.72 -1.09 1.91
CA SER A 244 -20.37 -0.77 3.29
C SER A 244 -19.84 -1.96 4.10
N SER A 245 -19.39 -3.03 3.44
CA SER A 245 -18.72 -4.15 4.09
C SER A 245 -17.32 -3.77 4.55
N LEU A 246 -16.78 -4.51 5.52
CA LEU A 246 -15.41 -4.32 6.00
C LEU A 246 -14.39 -4.63 4.89
N SER A 247 -13.32 -3.84 4.87
CA SER A 247 -12.16 -4.01 3.99
C SER A 247 -10.86 -4.04 4.80
N SER A 248 -9.88 -4.77 4.26
CA SER A 248 -8.51 -4.82 4.78
C SER A 248 -7.53 -4.62 3.62
N HIS A 249 -6.42 -3.96 3.91
CA HIS A 249 -5.34 -3.66 2.97
C HIS A 249 -4.00 -3.98 3.63
N PHE A 250 -3.15 -4.70 2.92
CA PHE A 250 -1.73 -4.88 3.27
C PHE A 250 -0.90 -4.63 2.04
N GLU A 251 0.30 -4.12 2.26
CA GLU A 251 1.22 -3.81 1.18
C GLU A 251 2.66 -3.91 1.65
N HIS A 252 3.53 -4.34 0.73
CA HIS A 252 4.98 -4.22 0.87
C HIS A 252 5.65 -3.74 -0.41
N THR A 253 6.68 -2.91 -0.23
CA THR A 253 7.70 -2.69 -1.27
C THR A 253 8.64 -3.90 -1.30
N VAL A 254 8.74 -4.51 -2.47
CA VAL A 254 9.49 -5.75 -2.73
C VAL A 254 10.52 -5.50 -3.84
N ILE A 255 11.78 -5.87 -3.58
CA ILE A 255 12.84 -5.94 -4.59
C ILE A 255 12.83 -7.35 -5.19
N ILE A 256 12.82 -7.45 -6.50
CA ILE A 256 13.10 -8.71 -7.19
C ILE A 256 14.62 -8.87 -7.24
N THR A 257 15.15 -9.88 -6.55
CA THR A 257 16.58 -10.23 -6.56
C THR A 257 16.83 -11.48 -7.41
N GLU A 258 18.09 -11.85 -7.63
CA GLU A 258 18.43 -13.11 -8.32
C GLU A 258 17.92 -14.35 -7.57
N ASP A 259 17.88 -14.26 -6.22
CA ASP A 259 17.49 -15.37 -5.33
C ASP A 259 15.97 -15.38 -5.02
N GLY A 260 15.22 -14.35 -5.44
CA GLY A 260 13.78 -14.20 -5.19
C GLY A 260 13.40 -12.84 -4.61
N PRO A 261 12.16 -12.71 -4.12
CA PRO A 261 11.65 -11.43 -3.59
C PRO A 261 12.26 -11.08 -2.23
N GLU A 262 12.67 -9.81 -2.07
CA GLU A 262 13.15 -9.23 -0.82
C GLU A 262 12.18 -8.14 -0.35
N ILE A 263 11.58 -8.30 0.82
CA ILE A 263 10.70 -7.29 1.44
C ILE A 263 11.58 -6.19 2.06
N THR A 264 11.40 -4.94 1.67
CA THR A 264 12.16 -3.81 2.19
C THR A 264 11.48 -3.09 3.35
N THR A 265 10.16 -3.23 3.46
CA THR A 265 9.28 -2.54 4.43
C THR A 265 8.84 -3.46 5.59
N GLY A 266 9.43 -4.64 5.72
CA GLY A 266 9.17 -5.56 6.83
C GLY A 266 9.76 -5.07 8.14
N VAL A 267 9.06 -5.32 9.25
CA VAL A 267 9.61 -5.13 10.61
C VAL A 267 10.66 -6.23 10.83
N MET A 268 11.89 -5.85 11.19
CA MET A 268 12.96 -6.79 11.55
C MET A 268 12.69 -7.42 12.93
#